data_79fca6d508922d6728f096ff274bc747
#
_entry.id   79fca6d508922d6728f096ff274bc747
#
_cell.length_a   1.000
_cell.length_b   1.000
_cell.length_c   1.000
_cell.angle_alpha   90.00
_cell.angle_beta   90.00
_cell.angle_gamma   90.00
#
_symmetry.space_group_name_H-M   'P 1'
#
loop_
_entity.id
_entity.type
_entity.pdbx_description
1 polymer ?
#
loop_
_entity_poly.entity_id
_entity_poly.type
_entity_poly.pdbx_seq_one_letter_code
_entity_poly.pdbx_strand_id
1 'polypeptide(L)'
;MRVLGFLVLCLFFGLPCFASPACKVEVVFQKPPKPAGHLVEILRKAEAGDRTAQFQAGLAFETGAGAEQDYPEAVKWYRKAANLGYPPAQNNLGGMYLRGLGVVQDDSEALRWYLRAAGEGYLAAENNVGFMNAAGRGAAANDQEAVHWYQRAADKGYAPAQSNLGFMYAQGRGVPVDANQAVEWCRKAVAQNCAPAEYKLGLLYFEGTIVQQDFPEALRWLHKAATHGSASAENEIAYAYEHGKGVGQNYLEAEKWYRLAAEHGLPEARKNLEILAARDSNSSPRRISDASSQSVEDSVPAGVGFVGGRGPQ
;
A
#
# COMPACT_ATOMS: atom_id res chain seq x y z
N MET A 1 -16.63 -28.18 -0.83
CA MET A 1 -17.37 -27.20 -0.01
C MET A 1 -16.55 -26.90 1.24
N ARG A 2 -16.05 -25.72 1.39
CA ARG A 2 -15.28 -25.05 2.45
C ARG A 2 -13.92 -24.52 1.96
N VAL A 3 -13.91 -23.52 1.12
CA VAL A 3 -12.75 -22.64 0.85
C VAL A 3 -13.22 -21.17 0.62
N LEU A 4 -14.46 -20.85 0.98
CA LEU A 4 -15.00 -19.47 0.79
C LEU A 4 -14.78 -18.55 2.00
N GLY A 5 -13.94 -18.91 2.97
CA GLY A 5 -13.81 -18.22 4.25
C GLY A 5 -12.58 -17.32 4.42
N PHE A 6 -11.65 -17.22 3.46
CA PHE A 6 -10.38 -16.52 3.70
C PHE A 6 -10.20 -15.20 2.95
N LEU A 7 -11.02 -14.91 1.95
CA LEU A 7 -10.91 -13.66 1.17
C LEU A 7 -11.55 -12.43 1.84
N VAL A 8 -12.34 -12.62 2.88
CA VAL A 8 -13.08 -11.51 3.53
C VAL A 8 -12.28 -10.83 4.65
N LEU A 9 -11.17 -11.42 5.12
CA LEU A 9 -10.46 -10.90 6.29
C LEU A 9 -9.39 -9.84 5.98
N CYS A 10 -8.91 -9.74 4.75
CA CYS A 10 -7.94 -8.70 4.36
C CYS A 10 -8.56 -7.31 4.15
N LEU A 11 -9.90 -7.22 4.10
CA LEU A 11 -10.62 -5.96 3.91
C LEU A 11 -10.82 -5.15 5.21
N PHE A 12 -10.54 -5.75 6.39
CA PHE A 12 -10.86 -5.13 7.68
C PHE A 12 -9.79 -4.21 8.24
N PHE A 13 -8.57 -4.23 7.72
CA PHE A 13 -7.52 -3.30 8.11
C PHE A 13 -7.02 -2.52 6.89
N GLY A 14 -7.93 -1.70 6.33
CA GLY A 14 -7.49 -0.60 5.49
C GLY A 14 -6.50 0.23 6.29
N LEU A 15 -5.20 -0.03 6.12
CA LEU A 15 -4.19 0.93 6.55
C LEU A 15 -4.65 2.29 6.03
N PRO A 16 -4.69 3.33 6.89
CA PRO A 16 -5.07 4.64 6.44
C PRO A 16 -4.20 4.96 5.23
N CYS A 17 -4.82 5.49 4.20
CA CYS A 17 -4.11 6.16 3.13
C CYS A 17 -3.46 7.41 3.76
N PHE A 18 -2.48 7.18 4.67
CA PHE A 18 -1.53 8.20 5.03
C PHE A 18 -0.80 8.49 3.75
N ALA A 19 -0.97 9.69 3.24
CA ALA A 19 -0.32 10.26 2.08
C ALA A 19 0.67 9.27 1.45
N SER A 20 0.14 8.26 0.74
CA SER A 20 1.00 7.48 -0.14
C SER A 20 1.61 8.51 -1.07
N PRO A 21 2.94 8.58 -1.22
CA PRO A 21 3.57 9.47 -2.19
C PRO A 21 3.02 9.27 -3.61
N ALA A 22 2.27 8.21 -3.82
CA ALA A 22 1.60 7.85 -5.07
C ALA A 22 0.22 8.48 -5.29
N CYS A 23 -0.47 9.00 -4.26
CA CYS A 23 -1.47 10.03 -4.52
C CYS A 23 -0.70 11.34 -4.59
N LYS A 24 -0.60 11.98 -5.73
CA LYS A 24 -0.18 13.38 -5.83
C LYS A 24 -1.23 14.27 -5.18
N VAL A 25 -1.42 14.08 -3.89
CA VAL A 25 -1.74 15.17 -3.03
C VAL A 25 -0.47 16.01 -3.09
N GLU A 26 -0.55 17.24 -3.49
CA GLU A 26 0.39 18.23 -3.04
C GLU A 26 0.28 18.32 -1.51
N VAL A 27 0.74 17.26 -0.80
CA VAL A 27 1.52 17.54 0.36
C VAL A 27 2.62 18.37 -0.23
N VAL A 28 2.66 19.63 0.09
CA VAL A 28 3.76 20.50 -0.24
C VAL A 28 4.97 19.86 0.43
N PHE A 29 5.49 18.77 -0.15
CA PHE A 29 6.88 18.39 -0.02
C PHE A 29 7.61 19.49 -0.76
N GLN A 30 7.75 20.60 -0.07
CA GLN A 30 8.83 21.48 -0.43
C GLN A 30 10.06 20.58 -0.56
N LYS A 31 10.65 20.63 -1.77
CA LYS A 31 11.95 20.09 -2.12
C LYS A 31 12.79 19.83 -0.87
N PRO A 32 13.46 18.65 -0.71
CA PRO A 32 14.21 18.33 0.50
C PRO A 32 15.00 19.54 0.97
N PRO A 33 14.98 19.85 2.25
CA PRO A 33 15.53 21.11 2.74
C PRO A 33 17.00 21.24 2.33
N LYS A 34 17.34 22.43 1.91
CA LYS A 34 18.69 22.86 1.61
C LYS A 34 19.61 22.64 2.82
N PRO A 35 20.95 22.58 2.61
CA PRO A 35 21.96 22.27 3.65
C PRO A 35 21.80 23.09 4.93
N ALA A 36 22.47 22.69 5.99
CA ALA A 36 22.35 23.15 7.40
C ALA A 36 22.04 24.64 7.65
N GLY A 37 22.48 25.54 6.80
CA GLY A 37 22.20 26.98 6.92
C GLY A 37 20.71 27.36 6.72
N HIS A 38 19.94 26.54 5.99
CA HIS A 38 18.52 26.81 5.77
C HIS A 38 17.67 26.47 7.02
N LEU A 39 18.02 25.38 7.73
CA LEU A 39 17.34 25.03 8.97
C LEU A 39 17.57 26.07 10.06
N VAL A 40 18.77 26.63 10.17
CA VAL A 40 19.08 27.70 11.13
C VAL A 40 18.13 28.89 10.94
N GLU A 41 17.92 29.30 9.68
CA GLU A 41 17.02 30.43 9.40
C GLU A 41 15.55 30.08 9.67
N ILE A 42 15.13 28.84 9.38
CA ILE A 42 13.80 28.34 9.76
C ILE A 42 13.61 28.40 11.28
N LEU A 43 14.57 27.89 12.05
CA LEU A 43 14.50 27.88 13.51
C LEU A 43 14.44 29.30 14.07
N ARG A 44 15.24 30.22 13.54
CA ARG A 44 15.22 31.63 13.94
C ARG A 44 13.83 32.25 13.77
N LYS A 45 13.15 32.00 12.63
CA LYS A 45 11.79 32.48 12.35
C LYS A 45 10.76 31.79 13.24
N ALA A 46 10.94 30.48 13.44
CA ALA A 46 10.06 29.68 14.29
C ALA A 46 10.08 30.15 15.75
N GLU A 47 11.27 30.47 16.27
CA GLU A 47 11.46 31.05 17.60
C GLU A 47 10.85 32.47 17.71
N ALA A 48 10.85 33.20 16.61
CA ALA A 48 10.18 34.51 16.53
C ALA A 48 8.65 34.40 16.44
N GLY A 49 8.07 33.18 16.42
CA GLY A 49 6.64 32.96 16.44
C GLY A 49 5.99 32.76 15.07
N ASP A 50 6.74 32.69 13.98
CA ASP A 50 6.19 32.40 12.65
C ASP A 50 5.67 30.96 12.61
N ARG A 51 4.32 30.80 12.50
CA ARG A 51 3.65 29.49 12.51
C ARG A 51 4.05 28.60 11.33
N THR A 52 4.37 29.20 10.17
CA THR A 52 4.82 28.45 8.99
C THR A 52 6.22 27.90 9.20
N ALA A 53 7.12 28.73 9.75
CA ALA A 53 8.46 28.30 10.10
C ALA A 53 8.45 27.24 11.23
N GLN A 54 7.56 27.37 12.21
CA GLN A 54 7.37 26.35 13.24
C GLN A 54 6.93 25.00 12.64
N PHE A 55 5.99 25.01 11.69
CA PHE A 55 5.61 23.80 10.96
C PHE A 55 6.78 23.21 10.17
N GLN A 56 7.54 24.05 9.46
CA GLN A 56 8.73 23.62 8.70
C GLN A 56 9.82 23.04 9.61
N ALA A 57 10.04 23.62 10.79
CA ALA A 57 10.94 23.06 11.80
C ALA A 57 10.47 21.69 12.27
N GLY A 58 9.17 21.53 12.57
CA GLY A 58 8.57 20.24 12.90
C GLY A 58 8.80 19.20 11.81
N LEU A 59 8.59 19.57 10.54
CA LEU A 59 8.79 18.69 9.41
C LEU A 59 10.28 18.29 9.25
N ALA A 60 11.21 19.24 9.46
CA ALA A 60 12.64 18.98 9.40
C ALA A 60 13.08 17.94 10.43
N PHE A 61 12.60 18.03 11.67
CA PHE A 61 12.89 17.06 12.72
C PHE A 61 12.12 15.72 12.52
N GLU A 62 10.89 15.74 11.99
CA GLU A 62 10.16 14.50 11.68
C GLU A 62 10.86 13.68 10.59
N THR A 63 11.41 14.34 9.58
CA THR A 63 11.99 13.66 8.40
C THR A 63 13.49 13.48 8.46
N GLY A 64 14.17 14.13 9.41
CA GLY A 64 15.64 14.20 9.45
C GLY A 64 16.25 15.11 8.38
N ALA A 65 15.46 16.01 7.83
CA ALA A 65 15.86 16.82 6.70
C ALA A 65 16.60 18.11 7.15
N GLY A 66 17.92 18.04 7.18
CA GLY A 66 18.81 19.12 7.64
C GLY A 66 19.10 19.11 9.14
N ALA A 67 18.54 18.15 9.87
CA ALA A 67 18.83 17.81 11.27
C ALA A 67 18.79 16.30 11.43
N GLU A 68 19.28 15.79 12.55
CA GLU A 68 18.98 14.41 12.97
C GLU A 68 17.46 14.27 13.23
N GLN A 69 16.90 13.12 12.87
CA GLN A 69 15.48 12.85 13.11
C GLN A 69 15.18 12.84 14.61
N ASP A 70 14.22 13.66 15.02
CA ASP A 70 13.82 13.81 16.43
C ASP A 70 12.29 14.03 16.51
N TYR A 71 11.56 12.96 16.74
CA TYR A 71 10.10 13.03 16.86
C TYR A 71 9.60 13.87 18.05
N PRO A 72 10.18 13.81 19.26
CA PRO A 72 9.86 14.72 20.35
C PRO A 72 10.01 16.19 19.99
N GLU A 73 11.11 16.58 19.34
CA GLU A 73 11.33 17.95 18.91
C GLU A 73 10.35 18.34 17.77
N ALA A 74 10.07 17.43 16.83
CA ALA A 74 9.03 17.62 15.80
C ALA A 74 7.67 17.93 16.42
N VAL A 75 7.24 17.14 17.42
CA VAL A 75 5.99 17.35 18.15
C VAL A 75 5.94 18.71 18.84
N LYS A 76 7.04 19.13 19.45
CA LYS A 76 7.13 20.44 20.11
C LYS A 76 6.88 21.59 19.13
N TRP A 77 7.50 21.53 17.96
CA TRP A 77 7.32 22.55 16.92
C TRP A 77 5.93 22.49 16.29
N TYR A 78 5.43 21.30 15.95
CA TYR A 78 4.06 21.15 15.46
C TYR A 78 3.03 21.68 16.47
N ARG A 79 3.20 21.41 17.75
CA ARG A 79 2.30 21.91 18.79
C ARG A 79 2.28 23.43 18.89
N LYS A 80 3.45 24.10 18.76
CA LYS A 80 3.51 25.55 18.70
C LYS A 80 2.70 26.11 17.53
N ALA A 81 2.93 25.61 16.31
CA ALA A 81 2.19 26.03 15.11
C ALA A 81 0.70 25.69 15.19
N ALA A 82 0.35 24.49 15.70
CA ALA A 82 -1.03 24.03 15.85
C ALA A 82 -1.83 24.88 16.83
N ASN A 83 -1.20 25.33 17.92
CA ASN A 83 -1.81 26.25 18.88
C ASN A 83 -2.06 27.65 18.31
N LEU A 84 -1.31 28.04 17.28
CA LEU A 84 -1.55 29.26 16.49
C LEU A 84 -2.59 29.07 15.37
N GLY A 85 -3.31 27.95 15.39
CA GLY A 85 -4.35 27.67 14.40
C GLY A 85 -3.80 27.35 13.01
N TYR A 86 -2.63 26.72 12.89
CA TYR A 86 -2.07 26.33 11.58
C TYR A 86 -2.56 24.93 11.20
N PRO A 87 -3.50 24.76 10.23
CA PRO A 87 -4.14 23.48 9.97
C PRO A 87 -3.17 22.35 9.56
N PRO A 88 -2.12 22.59 8.72
CA PRO A 88 -1.14 21.54 8.43
C PRO A 88 -0.44 20.99 9.67
N ALA A 89 -0.09 21.89 10.63
CA ALA A 89 0.54 21.47 11.86
C ALA A 89 -0.41 20.71 12.80
N GLN A 90 -1.68 21.13 12.86
CA GLN A 90 -2.71 20.42 13.61
C GLN A 90 -2.89 19.00 13.04
N ASN A 91 -2.96 18.86 11.71
CA ASN A 91 -3.05 17.56 11.05
C ASN A 91 -1.83 16.67 11.36
N ASN A 92 -0.62 17.21 11.22
CA ASN A 92 0.59 16.42 11.49
C ASN A 92 0.72 16.06 12.98
N LEU A 93 0.36 16.95 13.88
CA LEU A 93 0.33 16.66 15.32
C LEU A 93 -0.68 15.54 15.63
N GLY A 94 -1.85 15.54 15.01
CA GLY A 94 -2.82 14.44 15.06
C GLY A 94 -2.19 13.12 14.59
N GLY A 95 -1.42 13.14 13.51
CA GLY A 95 -0.66 11.99 13.01
C GLY A 95 0.40 11.48 13.97
N MET A 96 1.09 12.37 14.69
CA MET A 96 2.08 11.99 15.71
C MET A 96 1.40 11.26 16.87
N TYR A 97 0.26 11.76 17.38
CA TYR A 97 -0.52 11.07 18.41
C TYR A 97 -1.08 9.74 17.94
N LEU A 98 -1.59 9.67 16.70
CA LEU A 98 -2.15 8.44 16.14
C LEU A 98 -1.13 7.31 16.06
N ARG A 99 0.15 7.64 15.78
CA ARG A 99 1.26 6.69 15.61
C ARG A 99 2.14 6.51 16.85
N GLY A 100 1.98 7.34 17.87
CA GLY A 100 2.84 7.37 19.05
C GLY A 100 4.27 7.83 18.75
N LEU A 101 4.46 8.74 17.77
CA LEU A 101 5.77 9.24 17.39
C LEU A 101 6.12 10.51 18.20
N GLY A 102 7.12 10.40 19.08
CA GLY A 102 7.54 11.50 19.96
C GLY A 102 6.55 11.86 21.07
N VAL A 103 5.43 11.15 21.16
CA VAL A 103 4.38 11.25 22.20
C VAL A 103 3.81 9.87 22.48
N VAL A 104 3.17 9.70 23.62
CA VAL A 104 2.36 8.51 23.90
C VAL A 104 1.20 8.47 22.88
N GLN A 105 0.96 7.30 22.29
CA GLN A 105 -0.15 7.12 21.37
C GLN A 105 -1.48 7.43 22.06
N ASP A 106 -2.28 8.29 21.42
CA ASP A 106 -3.60 8.69 21.90
C ASP A 106 -4.52 9.01 20.73
N ASP A 107 -5.40 8.07 20.41
CA ASP A 107 -6.33 8.19 19.29
C ASP A 107 -7.37 9.31 19.53
N SER A 108 -7.75 9.57 20.78
CA SER A 108 -8.70 10.63 21.11
C SER A 108 -8.07 12.01 20.92
N GLU A 109 -6.80 12.17 21.31
CA GLU A 109 -6.06 13.40 21.07
C GLU A 109 -5.81 13.60 19.57
N ALA A 110 -5.48 12.52 18.83
CA ALA A 110 -5.33 12.57 17.39
C ALA A 110 -6.62 13.07 16.71
N LEU A 111 -7.77 12.51 17.08
CA LEU A 111 -9.07 12.91 16.53
C LEU A 111 -9.37 14.39 16.84
N ARG A 112 -9.08 14.86 18.05
CA ARG A 112 -9.27 16.28 18.41
C ARG A 112 -8.46 17.23 17.54
N TRP A 113 -7.20 16.89 17.26
CA TRP A 113 -6.37 17.72 16.39
C TRP A 113 -6.81 17.67 14.94
N TYR A 114 -7.23 16.50 14.43
CA TYR A 114 -7.79 16.39 13.08
C TYR A 114 -9.10 17.20 12.94
N LEU A 115 -9.99 17.13 13.93
CA LEU A 115 -11.24 17.93 13.92
C LEU A 115 -10.97 19.44 13.88
N ARG A 116 -9.96 19.94 14.59
CA ARG A 116 -9.57 21.35 14.52
C ARG A 116 -9.12 21.73 13.11
N ALA A 117 -8.23 20.96 12.51
CA ALA A 117 -7.76 21.22 11.14
C ALA A 117 -8.89 21.08 10.10
N ALA A 118 -9.78 20.11 10.27
CA ALA A 118 -10.93 19.87 9.40
C ALA A 118 -11.96 21.02 9.51
N GLY A 119 -12.12 21.61 10.69
CA GLY A 119 -12.94 22.81 10.90
C GLY A 119 -12.48 24.02 10.09
N GLU A 120 -11.18 24.13 9.82
CA GLU A 120 -10.57 25.13 8.95
C GLU A 120 -10.57 24.72 7.45
N GLY A 121 -11.23 23.59 7.12
CA GLY A 121 -11.35 23.09 5.74
C GLY A 121 -10.09 22.42 5.19
N TYR A 122 -9.20 21.95 6.05
CA TYR A 122 -8.00 21.24 5.61
C TYR A 122 -8.37 19.81 5.15
N LEU A 123 -8.31 19.56 3.85
CA LEU A 123 -8.85 18.36 3.20
C LEU A 123 -8.24 17.05 3.71
N ALA A 124 -6.93 17.06 3.98
CA ALA A 124 -6.27 15.90 4.54
C ALA A 124 -6.81 15.55 5.93
N ALA A 125 -7.11 16.56 6.75
CA ALA A 125 -7.71 16.35 8.06
C ALA A 125 -9.17 15.90 7.97
N GLU A 126 -9.97 16.45 7.03
CA GLU A 126 -11.33 15.96 6.77
C GLU A 126 -11.29 14.45 6.43
N ASN A 127 -10.37 14.03 5.57
CA ASN A 127 -10.18 12.61 5.26
C ASN A 127 -9.74 11.79 6.48
N ASN A 128 -8.84 12.33 7.31
CA ASN A 128 -8.36 11.62 8.50
C ASN A 128 -9.48 11.49 9.56
N VAL A 129 -10.34 12.49 9.73
CA VAL A 129 -11.54 12.39 10.59
C VAL A 129 -12.47 11.30 10.05
N GLY A 130 -12.70 11.25 8.73
CA GLY A 130 -13.46 10.17 8.10
C GLY A 130 -12.89 8.79 8.44
N PHE A 131 -11.57 8.63 8.31
CA PHE A 131 -10.88 7.39 8.68
C PHE A 131 -11.05 7.02 10.17
N MET A 132 -10.85 7.99 11.07
CA MET A 132 -10.99 7.76 12.51
C MET A 132 -12.40 7.27 12.87
N ASN A 133 -13.44 7.88 12.27
CA ASN A 133 -14.82 7.46 12.44
C ASN A 133 -15.09 6.06 11.85
N ALA A 134 -14.61 5.77 10.64
CA ALA A 134 -14.80 4.46 10.01
C ALA A 134 -14.11 3.32 10.77
N ALA A 135 -12.96 3.62 11.41
CA ALA A 135 -12.14 2.66 12.14
C ALA A 135 -12.49 2.57 13.64
N GLY A 136 -13.35 3.45 14.17
CA GLY A 136 -13.65 3.51 15.60
C GLY A 136 -12.44 3.91 16.45
N ARG A 137 -11.56 4.78 15.93
CA ARG A 137 -10.37 5.25 16.63
C ARG A 137 -10.61 6.62 17.25
N GLY A 138 -10.39 6.73 18.55
CA GLY A 138 -10.60 7.97 19.32
C GLY A 138 -12.07 8.31 19.61
N ALA A 139 -13.01 7.61 18.96
CA ALA A 139 -14.44 7.64 19.20
C ALA A 139 -15.06 6.30 18.78
N ALA A 140 -16.33 6.05 19.12
CA ALA A 140 -17.05 4.89 18.62
C ALA A 140 -17.14 4.94 17.07
N ALA A 141 -17.06 3.75 16.43
CA ALA A 141 -17.16 3.66 14.97
C ALA A 141 -18.50 4.22 14.48
N ASN A 142 -18.44 5.06 13.46
CA ASN A 142 -19.61 5.66 12.83
C ASN A 142 -19.36 5.83 11.32
N ASP A 143 -19.86 4.87 10.55
CA ASP A 143 -19.67 4.86 9.08
C ASP A 143 -20.43 6.02 8.39
N GLN A 144 -21.56 6.45 8.92
CA GLN A 144 -22.31 7.59 8.35
C GLN A 144 -21.52 8.90 8.50
N GLU A 145 -20.94 9.13 9.67
CA GLU A 145 -20.07 10.28 9.91
C GLU A 145 -18.79 10.20 9.07
N ALA A 146 -18.23 8.99 8.89
CA ALA A 146 -17.09 8.79 8.01
C ALA A 146 -17.39 9.18 6.58
N VAL A 147 -18.56 8.75 6.04
CA VAL A 147 -19.01 9.14 4.70
C VAL A 147 -19.18 10.65 4.59
N HIS A 148 -19.78 11.28 5.59
CA HIS A 148 -19.95 12.74 5.60
C HIS A 148 -18.62 13.47 5.44
N TRP A 149 -17.60 13.09 6.22
CA TRP A 149 -16.28 13.72 6.15
C TRP A 149 -15.54 13.41 4.84
N TYR A 150 -15.62 12.16 4.35
CA TYR A 150 -15.05 11.79 3.07
C TYR A 150 -15.72 12.55 1.92
N GLN A 151 -17.06 12.71 1.93
CA GLN A 151 -17.80 13.46 0.91
C GLN A 151 -17.32 14.90 0.85
N ARG A 152 -17.21 15.60 2.00
CA ARG A 152 -16.74 16.98 2.08
C ARG A 152 -15.38 17.18 1.42
N ALA A 153 -14.42 16.29 1.68
CA ALA A 153 -13.08 16.35 1.08
C ALA A 153 -13.09 15.91 -0.39
N ALA A 154 -13.88 14.89 -0.74
CA ALA A 154 -14.00 14.35 -2.09
C ALA A 154 -14.60 15.34 -3.08
N ASP A 155 -15.64 16.09 -2.66
CA ASP A 155 -16.28 17.14 -3.47
C ASP A 155 -15.33 18.31 -3.80
N LYS A 156 -14.34 18.54 -2.94
CA LYS A 156 -13.25 19.51 -3.15
C LYS A 156 -12.07 18.92 -3.93
N GLY A 157 -12.21 17.71 -4.46
CA GLY A 157 -11.23 17.06 -5.31
C GLY A 157 -10.10 16.30 -4.58
N TYR A 158 -10.23 16.06 -3.26
CA TYR A 158 -9.18 15.33 -2.53
C TYR A 158 -9.18 13.85 -2.87
N ALA A 159 -8.19 13.41 -3.66
CA ALA A 159 -8.13 12.06 -4.20
C ALA A 159 -8.17 10.92 -3.15
N PRO A 160 -7.48 11.00 -1.98
CA PRO A 160 -7.63 9.97 -0.96
C PRO A 160 -9.07 9.85 -0.43
N ALA A 161 -9.77 10.96 -0.24
CA ALA A 161 -11.17 10.94 0.21
C ALA A 161 -12.10 10.39 -0.88
N GLN A 162 -11.87 10.73 -2.15
CA GLN A 162 -12.60 10.15 -3.28
C GLN A 162 -12.44 8.62 -3.31
N SER A 163 -11.20 8.13 -3.13
CA SER A 163 -10.91 6.70 -3.05
C SER A 163 -11.62 6.02 -1.86
N ASN A 164 -11.63 6.66 -0.68
CA ASN A 164 -12.27 6.11 0.50
C ASN A 164 -13.80 6.14 0.35
N LEU A 165 -14.36 7.21 -0.20
CA LEU A 165 -15.80 7.32 -0.45
C LEU A 165 -16.26 6.25 -1.45
N GLY A 166 -15.53 6.03 -2.55
CA GLY A 166 -15.81 4.94 -3.50
C GLY A 166 -15.84 3.58 -2.80
N PHE A 167 -14.94 3.34 -1.86
CA PHE A 167 -14.92 2.12 -1.06
C PHE A 167 -16.13 2.02 -0.11
N MET A 168 -16.56 3.11 0.52
CA MET A 168 -17.77 3.11 1.36
C MET A 168 -19.02 2.72 0.55
N TYR A 169 -19.18 3.25 -0.67
CA TYR A 169 -20.25 2.85 -1.59
C TYR A 169 -20.15 1.39 -2.04
N ALA A 170 -18.94 0.88 -2.28
CA ALA A 170 -18.72 -0.51 -2.67
C ALA A 170 -19.12 -1.50 -1.57
N GLN A 171 -18.88 -1.13 -0.32
CA GLN A 171 -19.12 -1.99 0.85
C GLN A 171 -20.50 -1.76 1.51
N GLY A 172 -21.25 -0.74 1.11
CA GLY A 172 -22.50 -0.37 1.77
C GLY A 172 -22.30 0.11 3.20
N ARG A 173 -21.15 0.75 3.49
CA ARG A 173 -20.81 1.26 4.82
C ARG A 173 -21.23 2.72 4.96
N GLY A 174 -22.17 2.99 5.87
CA GLY A 174 -22.72 4.32 6.09
C GLY A 174 -23.62 4.84 4.98
N VAL A 175 -23.64 4.19 3.82
CA VAL A 175 -24.48 4.44 2.64
C VAL A 175 -24.92 3.10 2.04
N PRO A 176 -26.03 3.03 1.30
CA PRO A 176 -26.39 1.85 0.52
C PRO A 176 -25.30 1.50 -0.50
N VAL A 177 -25.15 0.19 -0.80
CA VAL A 177 -24.26 -0.26 -1.89
C VAL A 177 -24.67 0.39 -3.20
N ASP A 178 -23.75 1.04 -3.88
CA ASP A 178 -23.93 1.65 -5.20
C ASP A 178 -22.68 1.47 -6.05
N ALA A 179 -22.78 0.56 -7.01
CA ALA A 179 -21.68 0.25 -7.94
C ALA A 179 -21.25 1.45 -8.80
N ASN A 180 -22.23 2.27 -9.22
CA ASN A 180 -21.94 3.41 -10.09
C ASN A 180 -21.18 4.47 -9.31
N GLN A 181 -21.62 4.80 -8.09
CA GLN A 181 -20.93 5.74 -7.21
C GLN A 181 -19.55 5.22 -6.83
N ALA A 182 -19.42 3.93 -6.52
CA ALA A 182 -18.13 3.31 -6.18
C ALA A 182 -17.11 3.49 -7.31
N VAL A 183 -17.49 3.14 -8.53
CA VAL A 183 -16.61 3.27 -9.71
C VAL A 183 -16.34 4.73 -10.06
N GLU A 184 -17.35 5.60 -10.02
CA GLU A 184 -17.20 7.02 -10.34
C GLU A 184 -16.20 7.71 -9.42
N TRP A 185 -16.34 7.53 -8.11
CA TRP A 185 -15.41 8.12 -7.13
C TRP A 185 -14.00 7.55 -7.25
N CYS A 186 -13.85 6.22 -7.43
CA CYS A 186 -12.54 5.64 -7.70
C CYS A 186 -11.90 6.21 -8.98
N ARG A 187 -12.66 6.39 -10.06
CA ARG A 187 -12.14 6.98 -11.31
C ARG A 187 -11.71 8.44 -11.14
N LYS A 188 -12.44 9.25 -10.36
CA LYS A 188 -12.01 10.62 -10.02
C LYS A 188 -10.67 10.63 -9.29
N ALA A 189 -10.48 9.71 -8.36
CA ALA A 189 -9.20 9.58 -7.65
C ALA A 189 -8.07 9.06 -8.55
N VAL A 190 -8.36 8.07 -9.40
CA VAL A 190 -7.39 7.51 -10.37
C VAL A 190 -6.91 8.56 -11.36
N ALA A 191 -7.78 9.49 -11.79
CA ALA A 191 -7.40 10.60 -12.68
C ALA A 191 -6.30 11.50 -12.06
N GLN A 192 -6.12 11.44 -10.75
CA GLN A 192 -5.07 12.13 -10.00
C GLN A 192 -3.88 11.23 -9.64
N ASN A 193 -3.74 10.05 -10.28
CA ASN A 193 -2.72 9.05 -10.03
C ASN A 193 -2.67 8.57 -8.57
N CYS A 194 -3.83 8.31 -7.99
CA CYS A 194 -3.96 7.81 -6.62
C CYS A 194 -3.85 6.27 -6.62
N ALA A 195 -2.69 5.71 -6.28
CA ALA A 195 -2.46 4.28 -6.24
C ALA A 195 -3.47 3.47 -5.39
N PRO A 196 -3.92 3.94 -4.20
CA PRO A 196 -4.99 3.29 -3.47
C PRO A 196 -6.30 3.19 -4.23
N ALA A 197 -6.63 4.19 -5.05
CA ALA A 197 -7.84 4.16 -5.88
C ALA A 197 -7.70 3.20 -7.06
N GLU A 198 -6.50 3.16 -7.68
CA GLU A 198 -6.18 2.20 -8.74
C GLU A 198 -6.31 0.76 -8.23
N TYR A 199 -5.76 0.47 -7.05
CA TYR A 199 -5.91 -0.82 -6.41
C TYR A 199 -7.37 -1.17 -6.12
N LYS A 200 -8.14 -0.26 -5.50
CA LYS A 200 -9.56 -0.49 -5.20
C LYS A 200 -10.39 -0.71 -6.47
N LEU A 201 -10.13 0.06 -7.52
CA LEU A 201 -10.82 -0.12 -8.79
C LEU A 201 -10.47 -1.47 -9.43
N GLY A 202 -9.20 -1.88 -9.35
CA GLY A 202 -8.76 -3.21 -9.73
C GLY A 202 -9.49 -4.32 -8.99
N LEU A 203 -9.64 -4.21 -7.68
CA LEU A 203 -10.38 -5.18 -6.87
C LEU A 203 -11.86 -5.25 -7.25
N LEU A 204 -12.53 -4.12 -7.49
CA LEU A 204 -13.94 -4.11 -7.88
C LEU A 204 -14.18 -4.96 -9.13
N TYR A 205 -13.33 -4.81 -10.16
CA TYR A 205 -13.42 -5.61 -11.38
C TYR A 205 -12.93 -7.06 -11.18
N PHE A 206 -11.98 -7.28 -10.28
CA PHE A 206 -11.44 -8.61 -9.98
C PHE A 206 -12.46 -9.49 -9.26
N GLU A 207 -13.14 -8.94 -8.25
CA GLU A 207 -14.14 -9.64 -7.45
C GLU A 207 -15.47 -9.82 -8.20
N GLY A 208 -15.90 -8.79 -8.94
CA GLY A 208 -17.16 -8.82 -9.67
C GLY A 208 -18.40 -8.86 -8.77
N THR A 209 -18.30 -8.40 -7.54
CA THR A 209 -19.39 -8.49 -6.54
C THR A 209 -20.49 -7.48 -6.77
N ILE A 210 -20.13 -6.25 -7.16
CA ILE A 210 -21.08 -5.14 -7.41
C ILE A 210 -21.01 -4.62 -8.85
N VAL A 211 -19.94 -4.95 -9.60
CA VAL A 211 -19.80 -4.70 -11.04
C VAL A 211 -19.60 -6.00 -11.76
N GLN A 212 -19.81 -6.04 -13.07
CA GLN A 212 -19.49 -7.22 -13.84
C GLN A 212 -17.98 -7.53 -13.72
N GLN A 213 -17.65 -8.79 -13.40
CA GLN A 213 -16.27 -9.26 -13.29
C GLN A 213 -15.54 -9.08 -14.63
N ASP A 214 -14.38 -8.45 -14.58
CA ASP A 214 -13.51 -8.22 -15.74
C ASP A 214 -12.05 -8.34 -15.30
N PHE A 215 -11.47 -9.53 -15.42
CA PHE A 215 -10.08 -9.77 -15.03
C PHE A 215 -9.05 -8.96 -15.87
N PRO A 216 -9.18 -8.81 -17.20
CA PRO A 216 -8.32 -7.95 -17.97
C PRO A 216 -8.30 -6.50 -17.48
N GLU A 217 -9.47 -5.91 -17.24
CA GLU A 217 -9.59 -4.55 -16.72
C GLU A 217 -9.04 -4.47 -15.29
N ALA A 218 -9.34 -5.47 -14.44
CA ALA A 218 -8.79 -5.56 -13.10
C ALA A 218 -7.26 -5.55 -13.09
N LEU A 219 -6.64 -6.41 -13.90
CA LEU A 219 -5.17 -6.51 -13.99
C LEU A 219 -4.56 -5.22 -14.53
N ARG A 220 -5.20 -4.53 -15.46
CA ARG A 220 -4.75 -3.23 -15.96
C ARG A 220 -4.61 -2.22 -14.81
N TRP A 221 -5.61 -2.15 -13.92
CA TRP A 221 -5.59 -1.26 -12.76
C TRP A 221 -4.64 -1.73 -11.68
N LEU A 222 -4.56 -3.03 -11.42
CA LEU A 222 -3.61 -3.59 -10.44
C LEU A 222 -2.17 -3.34 -10.87
N HIS A 223 -1.81 -3.55 -12.15
CA HIS A 223 -0.48 -3.22 -12.66
C HIS A 223 -0.17 -1.73 -12.51
N LYS A 224 -1.13 -0.86 -12.79
CA LYS A 224 -0.94 0.58 -12.59
C LYS A 224 -0.69 0.92 -11.13
N ALA A 225 -1.46 0.34 -10.20
CA ALA A 225 -1.24 0.50 -8.76
C ALA A 225 0.13 -0.03 -8.32
N ALA A 226 0.57 -1.17 -8.86
CA ALA A 226 1.88 -1.75 -8.58
C ALA A 226 3.02 -0.84 -9.06
N THR A 227 2.91 -0.21 -10.26
CA THR A 227 3.91 0.77 -10.73
C THR A 227 4.01 2.00 -9.83
N HIS A 228 2.99 2.28 -9.04
CA HIS A 228 2.96 3.32 -8.02
C HIS A 228 3.31 2.80 -6.61
N GLY A 229 3.86 1.57 -6.50
CA GLY A 229 4.37 1.00 -5.26
C GLY A 229 3.31 0.37 -4.35
N SER A 230 2.19 -0.09 -4.90
CA SER A 230 1.18 -0.78 -4.10
C SER A 230 1.53 -2.26 -3.91
N ALA A 231 2.11 -2.62 -2.77
CA ALA A 231 2.40 -4.01 -2.42
C ALA A 231 1.15 -4.91 -2.42
N SER A 232 -0.02 -4.36 -2.06
CA SER A 232 -1.29 -5.10 -2.14
C SER A 232 -1.66 -5.42 -3.59
N ALA A 233 -1.44 -4.50 -4.54
CA ALA A 233 -1.69 -4.76 -5.95
C ALA A 233 -0.73 -5.82 -6.51
N GLU A 234 0.55 -5.78 -6.11
CA GLU A 234 1.54 -6.80 -6.47
C GLU A 234 1.11 -8.19 -5.99
N ASN A 235 0.60 -8.29 -4.76
CA ASN A 235 0.06 -9.54 -4.22
C ASN A 235 -1.15 -10.06 -5.01
N GLU A 236 -2.08 -9.20 -5.42
CA GLU A 236 -3.23 -9.60 -6.24
C GLU A 236 -2.82 -10.02 -7.66
N ILE A 237 -1.82 -9.36 -8.25
CA ILE A 237 -1.24 -9.80 -9.54
C ILE A 237 -0.62 -11.19 -9.39
N ALA A 238 0.13 -11.42 -8.30
CA ALA A 238 0.69 -12.74 -8.01
C ALA A 238 -0.42 -13.81 -7.91
N TYR A 239 -1.49 -13.52 -7.18
CA TYR A 239 -2.65 -14.39 -7.06
C TYR A 239 -3.30 -14.67 -8.41
N ALA A 240 -3.39 -13.67 -9.29
CA ALA A 240 -3.93 -13.84 -10.64
C ALA A 240 -3.07 -14.81 -11.46
N TYR A 241 -1.75 -14.71 -11.41
CA TYR A 241 -0.85 -15.66 -12.07
C TYR A 241 -0.90 -17.06 -11.44
N GLU A 242 -0.98 -17.16 -10.10
CA GLU A 242 -1.08 -18.45 -9.40
C GLU A 242 -2.34 -19.23 -9.82
N HIS A 243 -3.45 -18.53 -10.05
CA HIS A 243 -4.75 -19.16 -10.30
C HIS A 243 -5.25 -19.03 -11.75
N GLY A 244 -4.47 -18.42 -12.64
CA GLY A 244 -4.89 -18.20 -14.04
C GLY A 244 -6.09 -17.26 -14.18
N LYS A 245 -6.18 -16.21 -13.37
CA LYS A 245 -7.26 -15.22 -13.38
C LYS A 245 -6.96 -14.07 -14.34
N GLY A 246 -7.54 -14.11 -15.55
CA GLY A 246 -7.30 -13.11 -16.59
C GLY A 246 -5.94 -13.20 -17.30
N VAL A 247 -5.09 -14.09 -16.84
CA VAL A 247 -3.77 -14.42 -17.41
C VAL A 247 -3.57 -15.92 -17.38
N GLY A 248 -2.67 -16.45 -18.22
CA GLY A 248 -2.28 -17.86 -18.14
C GLY A 248 -1.65 -18.17 -16.78
N GLN A 249 -2.01 -19.33 -16.18
CA GLN A 249 -1.42 -19.76 -14.92
C GLN A 249 0.10 -19.87 -15.06
N ASN A 250 0.83 -19.24 -14.14
CA ASN A 250 2.29 -19.22 -14.14
C ASN A 250 2.84 -19.01 -12.72
N TYR A 251 3.27 -20.10 -12.10
CA TYR A 251 3.79 -20.09 -10.73
C TYR A 251 5.11 -19.30 -10.59
N LEU A 252 5.95 -19.25 -11.62
CA LEU A 252 7.20 -18.46 -11.59
C LEU A 252 6.91 -16.95 -11.59
N GLU A 253 5.94 -16.52 -12.37
CA GLU A 253 5.50 -15.11 -12.33
C GLU A 253 4.80 -14.79 -11.01
N ALA A 254 3.96 -15.70 -10.49
CA ALA A 254 3.34 -15.54 -9.18
C ALA A 254 4.39 -15.36 -8.07
N GLU A 255 5.44 -16.20 -8.07
CA GLU A 255 6.56 -16.10 -7.10
C GLU A 255 7.25 -14.74 -7.16
N LYS A 256 7.56 -14.25 -8.36
CA LYS A 256 8.20 -12.93 -8.54
C LYS A 256 7.37 -11.81 -7.94
N TRP A 257 6.07 -11.79 -8.24
CA TRP A 257 5.17 -10.75 -7.76
C TRP A 257 4.93 -10.85 -6.25
N TYR A 258 4.77 -12.05 -5.66
CA TYR A 258 4.70 -12.22 -4.21
C TYR A 258 5.99 -11.79 -3.51
N ARG A 259 7.17 -12.08 -4.11
CA ARG A 259 8.46 -11.65 -3.56
C ARG A 259 8.56 -10.13 -3.54
N LEU A 260 8.19 -9.46 -4.63
CA LEU A 260 8.16 -8.01 -4.72
C LEU A 260 7.24 -7.40 -3.66
N ALA A 261 6.03 -7.92 -3.52
CA ALA A 261 5.09 -7.48 -2.48
C ALA A 261 5.64 -7.67 -1.06
N ALA A 262 6.38 -8.78 -0.81
CA ALA A 262 7.02 -9.03 0.47
C ALA A 262 8.19 -8.09 0.75
N GLU A 263 8.97 -7.74 -0.27
CA GLU A 263 10.05 -6.73 -0.21
C GLU A 263 9.49 -5.34 0.08
N HIS A 264 8.33 -5.01 -0.48
CA HIS A 264 7.59 -3.78 -0.18
C HIS A 264 6.82 -3.83 1.16
N GLY A 265 7.06 -4.88 1.96
CA GLY A 265 6.63 -4.95 3.35
C GLY A 265 5.24 -5.51 3.58
N LEU A 266 4.64 -6.22 2.61
CA LEU A 266 3.35 -6.90 2.80
C LEU A 266 3.54 -8.26 3.48
N PRO A 267 3.09 -8.46 4.75
CA PRO A 267 3.28 -9.72 5.47
C PRO A 267 2.56 -10.91 4.83
N GLU A 268 1.39 -10.68 4.25
CA GLU A 268 0.57 -11.69 3.59
C GLU A 268 1.30 -12.30 2.39
N ALA A 269 2.08 -11.50 1.66
CA ALA A 269 2.85 -11.96 0.51
C ALA A 269 3.94 -12.98 0.92
N ARG A 270 4.56 -12.83 2.09
CA ARG A 270 5.52 -13.82 2.64
C ARG A 270 4.84 -15.15 2.89
N LYS A 271 3.66 -15.13 3.49
CA LYS A 271 2.86 -16.33 3.73
C LYS A 271 2.44 -17.00 2.42
N ASN A 272 2.05 -16.21 1.41
CA ASN A 272 1.67 -16.74 0.10
C ASN A 272 2.86 -17.38 -0.61
N LEU A 273 4.07 -16.81 -0.49
CA LEU A 273 5.31 -17.43 -0.98
C LEU A 273 5.59 -18.79 -0.34
N GLU A 274 5.43 -18.92 0.97
CA GLU A 274 5.61 -20.18 1.68
C GLU A 274 4.63 -21.26 1.19
N ILE A 275 3.37 -20.87 1.00
CA ILE A 275 2.32 -21.75 0.47
C ILE A 275 2.65 -22.19 -0.96
N LEU A 276 3.08 -21.25 -1.82
CA LEU A 276 3.45 -21.53 -3.19
C LEU A 276 4.63 -22.51 -3.27
N ALA A 277 5.69 -22.28 -2.49
CA ALA A 277 6.87 -23.14 -2.42
C ALA A 277 6.54 -24.56 -1.92
N ALA A 278 5.62 -24.68 -0.95
CA ALA A 278 5.17 -25.98 -0.45
C ALA A 278 4.40 -26.78 -1.52
N ARG A 279 3.68 -26.11 -2.41
CA ARG A 279 2.99 -26.77 -3.55
C ARG A 279 3.98 -27.29 -4.58
N ASP A 280 5.03 -26.53 -4.92
CA ASP A 280 6.07 -26.95 -5.87
C ASP A 280 6.84 -28.16 -5.36
N SER A 281 7.16 -28.22 -4.07
CA SER A 281 7.83 -29.37 -3.45
C SER A 281 6.98 -30.65 -3.47
N ASN A 282 5.64 -30.52 -3.43
CA ASN A 282 4.71 -31.66 -3.51
C ASN A 282 4.33 -32.05 -4.96
N SER A 283 4.51 -31.16 -5.92
CA SER A 283 4.16 -31.40 -7.33
C SER A 283 5.31 -31.92 -8.19
N SER A 284 6.56 -31.85 -7.69
CA SER A 284 7.68 -32.52 -8.33
C SER A 284 7.73 -33.99 -7.87
N PRO A 285 7.39 -34.97 -8.72
CA PRO A 285 7.70 -36.36 -8.38
C PRO A 285 9.21 -36.47 -8.25
N ARG A 286 9.66 -36.94 -7.09
CA ARG A 286 11.04 -37.37 -6.87
C ARG A 286 11.45 -38.28 -8.03
N ARG A 287 12.19 -37.76 -9.00
CA ARG A 287 13.06 -38.63 -9.81
C ARG A 287 14.22 -39.02 -8.92
N ILE A 288 13.95 -39.99 -8.05
CA ILE A 288 14.99 -40.84 -7.52
C ILE A 288 15.37 -41.73 -8.70
N SER A 289 16.41 -41.35 -9.40
CA SER A 289 17.12 -42.30 -10.27
C SER A 289 17.81 -43.30 -9.36
N ASP A 290 17.13 -44.41 -9.07
CA ASP A 290 17.76 -45.64 -8.70
C ASP A 290 18.55 -46.14 -9.91
N ALA A 291 19.78 -45.65 -10.02
CA ALA A 291 20.83 -46.28 -10.81
C ALA A 291 21.89 -46.72 -9.82
N SER A 292 21.56 -47.72 -9.03
CA SER A 292 22.51 -48.45 -8.26
C SER A 292 22.51 -49.90 -8.76
N SER A 293 23.69 -50.29 -9.21
CA SER A 293 24.23 -51.63 -9.20
C SER A 293 23.50 -52.72 -10.00
N GLN A 294 23.98 -52.96 -11.20
CA GLN A 294 24.20 -54.33 -11.66
C GLN A 294 25.64 -54.44 -12.14
N SER A 295 26.41 -55.07 -11.26
CA SER A 295 27.65 -55.75 -11.59
C SER A 295 27.36 -56.83 -12.60
N VAL A 296 28.05 -56.82 -13.73
CA VAL A 296 28.18 -58.00 -14.60
C VAL A 296 29.68 -58.26 -14.78
N GLU A 297 30.08 -59.35 -14.17
CA GLU A 297 31.31 -60.05 -14.43
C GLU A 297 31.35 -60.66 -15.82
N ASP A 298 32.53 -60.69 -16.38
CA ASP A 298 33.09 -61.65 -17.33
C ASP A 298 32.42 -61.94 -18.69
N SER A 299 33.12 -61.57 -19.76
CA SER A 299 33.77 -62.53 -20.64
C SER A 299 34.43 -61.84 -21.83
N VAL A 300 35.79 -62.03 -21.89
CA VAL A 300 36.56 -61.86 -23.13
C VAL A 300 36.35 -63.11 -23.97
N PRO A 301 36.28 -63.03 -25.32
CA PRO A 301 37.38 -63.58 -26.06
C PRO A 301 37.91 -62.77 -27.24
N ALA A 302 39.17 -63.05 -27.48
CA ALA A 302 40.03 -62.50 -28.50
C ALA A 302 39.62 -62.79 -29.95
N GLY A 303 40.14 -61.96 -30.86
CA GLY A 303 40.40 -62.44 -32.19
C GLY A 303 40.30 -61.46 -33.35
N VAL A 304 41.41 -60.91 -33.74
CA VAL A 304 41.93 -60.82 -35.14
C VAL A 304 41.21 -59.97 -36.14
N GLY A 305 41.98 -59.04 -36.78
CA GLY A 305 41.90 -58.78 -38.15
C GLY A 305 42.19 -57.36 -38.63
N PHE A 306 43.42 -57.14 -38.96
CA PHE A 306 43.99 -56.08 -39.75
C PHE A 306 43.29 -55.84 -41.12
N VAL A 307 43.40 -54.62 -41.59
CA VAL A 307 43.60 -54.05 -42.96
C VAL A 307 42.73 -52.79 -43.09
N GLY A 308 43.21 -51.54 -43.25
CA GLY A 308 44.17 -51.07 -44.25
C GLY A 308 43.37 -50.28 -45.36
N GLY A 309 43.64 -48.98 -45.53
CA GLY A 309 43.26 -48.32 -46.77
C GLY A 309 42.79 -46.88 -46.68
N ARG A 310 43.73 -45.95 -46.64
CA ARG A 310 43.88 -44.70 -47.46
C ARG A 310 42.60 -43.97 -47.92
N GLY A 311 42.61 -42.66 -47.67
CA GLY A 311 41.85 -41.60 -48.35
C GLY A 311 42.26 -41.37 -49.82
N PRO A 312 42.13 -40.22 -50.47
CA PRO A 312 41.59 -38.92 -50.08
C PRO A 312 40.59 -38.36 -51.12
N GLN A 313 39.87 -37.34 -50.86
CA GLN A 313 39.80 -36.04 -51.57
C GLN A 313 38.79 -35.14 -50.86
#